data_8482e6ed6839ce38011629fc9a49f7db
#
_entry.id   8482e6ed6839ce38011629fc9a49f7db
#
_cell.length_a   1.000
_cell.length_b   1.000
_cell.length_c   1.000
_cell.angle_alpha   90.00
_cell.angle_beta   90.00
_cell.angle_gamma   90.00
#
_symmetry.space_group_name_H-M   'P 1'
#
loop_
_entity.id
_entity.type
_entity.pdbx_description
1 polymer ?
#
loop_
_entity_poly.entity_id
_entity_poly.type
_entity_poly.pdbx_seq_one_letter_code
_entity_poly.pdbx_strand_id
1 'polypeptide(L)'
;MRILLNSLVLLCLCLLSLPGEAKKLYKYQDETGGWHYTDKLPTAEKSKEIKLEVRQLKVATKQRVSLKQVGEKRQPEFVIRNDYFGPVEVEVAFSEQDNVQAKPALPRKFVVQPGVSKPLFGLGAIDEFQGWRYALSYRYSLGEPTARHNTQAIYIPPFASYKKFQISQAFNGPFSHTDEQNKYAVDLAMPEGSEVHAARAGVVMSLENDYFKGGIDKQAYKERANSITILHDDGSMAVYAHLQVDRAQVYAGMRIGVGQLIAYSGNTGFSSGPHLHFAVQVNQGMSLVSVPFKFSDNQGKLSQPKAGQWLSGFDVSQ
;
A
#
# COMPACT_ATOMS: atom_id res chain seq x y z
N MET A 1 -70.47 0.22 0.12
CA MET A 1 -69.38 0.61 -0.75
C MET A 1 -68.19 0.99 0.16
N ARG A 2 -67.35 0.04 0.48
CA ARG A 2 -66.20 0.21 1.43
C ARG A 2 -64.92 0.38 0.64
N ILE A 3 -64.30 1.53 0.79
CA ILE A 3 -62.98 1.86 0.19
C ILE A 3 -61.93 1.34 1.17
N LEU A 4 -61.14 0.34 0.73
CA LEU A 4 -59.96 -0.16 1.45
C LEU A 4 -58.75 0.71 1.08
N LEU A 5 -58.22 1.42 2.07
CA LEU A 5 -57.03 2.22 1.98
C LEU A 5 -55.83 1.29 2.25
N ASN A 6 -55.07 0.93 1.21
CA ASN A 6 -53.84 0.19 1.36
C ASN A 6 -52.71 1.16 1.71
N SER A 7 -52.30 1.15 2.97
CA SER A 7 -51.09 1.87 3.45
C SER A 7 -49.84 1.06 3.07
N LEU A 8 -49.09 1.54 2.10
CA LEU A 8 -47.77 1.01 1.73
C LEU A 8 -46.75 1.53 2.75
N VAL A 9 -46.37 0.69 3.70
CA VAL A 9 -45.28 0.98 4.64
C VAL A 9 -43.96 0.81 3.89
N LEU A 10 -43.30 1.93 3.53
CA LEU A 10 -41.96 1.96 2.96
C LEU A 10 -40.95 1.71 4.09
N LEU A 11 -40.47 0.47 4.21
CA LEU A 11 -39.42 0.11 5.17
C LEU A 11 -38.08 0.63 4.65
N CYS A 12 -37.69 1.82 5.11
CA CYS A 12 -36.37 2.40 4.83
C CYS A 12 -35.35 1.63 5.68
N LEU A 13 -34.66 0.63 5.08
CA LEU A 13 -33.51 -0.02 5.69
C LEU A 13 -32.34 0.97 5.68
N CYS A 14 -32.23 1.78 6.73
CA CYS A 14 -30.99 2.47 7.05
C CYS A 14 -29.95 1.41 7.41
N LEU A 15 -29.07 1.07 6.49
CA LEU A 15 -27.80 0.39 6.79
C LEU A 15 -27.00 1.32 7.70
N LEU A 16 -27.21 1.19 9.01
CA LEU A 16 -26.32 1.74 10.02
C LEU A 16 -24.96 1.05 9.82
N SER A 17 -24.02 1.76 9.19
CA SER A 17 -22.61 1.40 9.26
C SER A 17 -22.21 1.42 10.73
N LEU A 18 -22.10 0.23 11.33
CA LEU A 18 -21.57 0.10 12.68
C LEU A 18 -20.17 0.77 12.68
N PRO A 19 -19.91 1.70 13.59
CA PRO A 19 -18.58 2.27 13.73
C PRO A 19 -17.64 1.10 14.04
N GLY A 20 -16.61 0.89 13.20
CA GLY A 20 -15.58 -0.10 13.45
C GLY A 20 -15.04 0.11 14.88
N GLU A 21 -15.06 -0.94 15.70
CA GLU A 21 -14.52 -0.87 17.06
C GLU A 21 -13.06 -0.40 16.99
N ALA A 22 -12.80 0.78 17.54
CA ALA A 22 -11.46 1.28 17.70
C ALA A 22 -10.71 0.36 18.68
N LYS A 23 -9.81 -0.47 18.17
CA LYS A 23 -8.98 -1.33 19.03
C LYS A 23 -7.99 -0.48 19.80
N LYS A 24 -7.92 -0.67 21.11
CA LYS A 24 -6.89 -0.04 21.94
C LYS A 24 -5.57 -0.76 21.66
N LEU A 25 -4.53 -0.03 21.33
CA LEU A 25 -3.17 -0.51 21.23
C LEU A 25 -2.40 -0.04 22.46
N TYR A 26 -1.78 -0.98 23.14
CA TYR A 26 -0.89 -0.74 24.27
C TYR A 26 0.55 -0.84 23.77
N LYS A 27 1.33 0.22 23.97
CA LYS A 27 2.76 0.26 23.70
C LYS A 27 3.50 0.27 25.00
N TYR A 28 4.43 -0.65 25.18
CA TYR A 28 5.25 -0.70 26.40
C TYR A 28 6.69 -1.07 26.06
N GLN A 29 7.60 -0.72 26.94
CA GLN A 29 9.03 -1.00 26.83
C GLN A 29 9.37 -2.14 27.78
N ASP A 30 10.10 -3.16 27.34
CA ASP A 30 10.59 -4.21 28.20
C ASP A 30 11.85 -3.78 28.98
N GLU A 31 12.33 -4.66 29.86
CA GLU A 31 13.51 -4.42 30.70
C GLU A 31 14.81 -4.20 29.91
N THR A 32 14.84 -4.64 28.66
CA THR A 32 16.00 -4.45 27.75
C THR A 32 15.89 -3.18 26.91
N GLY A 33 14.82 -2.40 27.08
CA GLY A 33 14.55 -1.19 26.31
C GLY A 33 13.83 -1.46 24.96
N GLY A 34 13.44 -2.71 24.69
CA GLY A 34 12.68 -3.10 23.49
C GLY A 34 11.21 -2.63 23.55
N TRP A 35 10.71 -2.02 22.47
CA TRP A 35 9.32 -1.60 22.40
C TRP A 35 8.42 -2.74 21.91
N HIS A 36 7.35 -2.99 22.69
CA HIS A 36 6.31 -3.97 22.37
C HIS A 36 4.96 -3.31 22.14
N TYR A 37 4.14 -3.96 21.29
CA TYR A 37 2.80 -3.50 20.95
C TYR A 37 1.82 -4.67 21.13
N THR A 38 0.68 -4.43 21.81
CA THR A 38 -0.35 -5.44 22.06
C THR A 38 -1.73 -4.84 22.11
N ASP A 39 -2.75 -5.60 21.73
CA ASP A 39 -4.16 -5.24 21.88
C ASP A 39 -4.75 -5.70 23.20
N LYS A 40 -3.96 -6.37 24.06
CA LYS A 40 -4.34 -6.79 25.39
C LYS A 40 -3.61 -5.96 26.44
N LEU A 41 -4.33 -5.56 27.49
CA LEU A 41 -3.68 -4.86 28.62
C LEU A 41 -2.59 -5.76 29.20
N PRO A 42 -1.32 -5.31 29.30
CA PRO A 42 -0.26 -6.07 29.93
C PRO A 42 -0.62 -6.41 31.39
N THR A 43 -0.35 -7.66 31.82
CA THR A 43 -0.65 -8.12 33.17
C THR A 43 0.13 -7.34 34.22
N ALA A 44 -0.43 -7.18 35.44
CA ALA A 44 0.10 -6.34 36.50
C ALA A 44 1.55 -6.66 36.95
N GLU A 45 2.02 -7.90 36.74
CA GLU A 45 3.42 -8.27 36.98
C GLU A 45 4.40 -7.61 35.99
N LYS A 46 3.94 -7.37 34.78
CA LYS A 46 4.74 -6.67 33.73
C LYS A 46 4.56 -5.16 33.73
N SER A 47 3.61 -4.63 34.52
CA SER A 47 3.22 -3.21 34.44
C SER A 47 3.83 -2.29 35.52
N LYS A 48 4.57 -2.83 36.50
CA LYS A 48 5.06 -2.02 37.64
C LYS A 48 6.23 -1.09 37.30
N GLU A 49 6.91 -1.28 36.15
CA GLU A 49 8.04 -0.44 35.71
C GLU A 49 7.93 0.03 34.24
N ILE A 50 6.75 -0.10 33.63
CA ILE A 50 6.58 0.06 32.19
C ILE A 50 5.91 1.40 31.87
N LYS A 51 6.55 2.16 30.98
CA LYS A 51 5.97 3.38 30.39
C LYS A 51 4.86 2.96 29.42
N LEU A 52 3.61 2.88 29.91
CA LEU A 52 2.45 2.47 29.14
C LEU A 52 1.87 3.66 28.36
N GLU A 53 1.95 3.64 27.03
CA GLU A 53 1.20 4.54 26.15
C GLU A 53 -0.02 3.81 25.59
N VAL A 54 -1.21 4.37 25.78
CA VAL A 54 -2.45 3.86 25.18
C VAL A 54 -2.79 4.69 23.95
N ARG A 55 -2.81 4.08 22.77
CA ARG A 55 -3.27 4.72 21.52
C ARG A 55 -4.53 4.03 21.01
N GLN A 56 -5.47 4.81 20.52
CA GLN A 56 -6.61 4.29 19.77
C GLN A 56 -6.23 4.25 18.29
N LEU A 57 -6.03 3.04 17.75
CA LEU A 57 -5.85 2.85 16.33
C LEU A 57 -7.23 2.73 15.66
N LYS A 58 -7.57 3.69 14.84
CA LYS A 58 -8.70 3.55 13.90
C LYS A 58 -8.21 2.75 12.70
N VAL A 59 -8.38 1.44 12.73
CA VAL A 59 -8.18 0.57 11.57
C VAL A 59 -9.39 0.75 10.64
N ALA A 60 -9.43 1.88 9.94
CA ALA A 60 -10.37 2.06 8.84
C ALA A 60 -9.64 1.68 7.56
N THR A 61 -10.21 0.76 6.80
CA THR A 61 -9.76 0.49 5.42
C THR A 61 -9.87 1.80 4.64
N LYS A 62 -8.76 2.48 4.42
CA LYS A 62 -8.73 3.77 3.72
C LYS A 62 -8.96 3.50 2.24
N GLN A 63 -10.17 3.74 1.75
CA GLN A 63 -10.44 3.71 0.32
C GLN A 63 -9.71 4.88 -0.34
N ARG A 64 -8.54 4.62 -0.88
CA ARG A 64 -7.67 5.65 -1.49
C ARG A 64 -8.00 5.97 -2.94
N VAL A 65 -8.77 5.11 -3.61
CA VAL A 65 -9.30 5.35 -4.97
C VAL A 65 -10.80 5.19 -4.93
N SER A 66 -11.53 6.18 -5.44
CA SER A 66 -13.00 6.13 -5.47
C SER A 66 -13.55 6.69 -6.78
N LEU A 67 -14.53 5.97 -7.33
CA LEU A 67 -15.34 6.42 -8.46
C LEU A 67 -16.51 7.25 -7.94
N LYS A 68 -16.72 8.45 -8.48
CA LYS A 68 -17.79 9.37 -8.06
C LYS A 68 -18.57 9.84 -9.24
N GLN A 69 -19.90 9.85 -9.11
CA GLN A 69 -20.79 10.47 -10.05
C GLN A 69 -20.81 11.99 -9.84
N VAL A 70 -20.78 12.72 -10.96
CA VAL A 70 -20.95 14.18 -11.06
C VAL A 70 -21.95 14.47 -12.21
N GLY A 71 -22.26 15.73 -12.46
CA GLY A 71 -23.21 16.10 -13.50
C GLY A 71 -24.67 15.86 -13.13
N GLU A 72 -25.55 15.94 -14.12
CA GLU A 72 -27.00 15.82 -13.95
C GLU A 72 -27.45 14.36 -13.88
N LYS A 73 -28.59 14.08 -13.21
CA LYS A 73 -29.12 12.71 -13.07
C LYS A 73 -29.41 12.02 -14.42
N ARG A 74 -29.78 12.80 -15.45
CA ARG A 74 -30.11 12.27 -16.80
C ARG A 74 -28.88 12.14 -17.70
N GLN A 75 -27.77 12.80 -17.34
CA GLN A 75 -26.49 12.75 -18.05
C GLN A 75 -25.36 12.68 -17.00
N PRO A 76 -25.29 11.56 -16.25
CA PRO A 76 -24.26 11.43 -15.23
C PRO A 76 -22.89 11.28 -15.87
N GLU A 77 -21.94 12.01 -15.34
CA GLU A 77 -20.53 11.91 -15.63
C GLU A 77 -19.79 11.31 -14.44
N PHE A 78 -18.63 10.75 -14.67
CA PHE A 78 -17.87 10.07 -13.64
C PHE A 78 -16.44 10.59 -13.57
N VAL A 79 -16.02 10.87 -12.34
CA VAL A 79 -14.66 11.24 -11.98
C VAL A 79 -14.07 10.18 -11.04
N ILE A 80 -12.76 10.05 -11.06
CA ILE A 80 -12.02 9.20 -10.11
C ILE A 80 -11.22 10.11 -9.19
N ARG A 81 -11.35 9.88 -7.88
CA ARG A 81 -10.49 10.45 -6.86
C ARG A 81 -9.37 9.47 -6.55
N ASN A 82 -8.13 9.93 -6.65
CA ASN A 82 -6.91 9.22 -6.31
C ASN A 82 -6.22 9.94 -5.14
N ASP A 83 -6.23 9.32 -3.97
CA ASP A 83 -5.60 9.84 -2.74
C ASP A 83 -4.16 9.30 -2.53
N TYR A 84 -3.59 8.60 -3.51
CA TYR A 84 -2.15 8.30 -3.55
C TYR A 84 -1.36 9.50 -4.07
N PHE A 85 -0.07 9.57 -3.75
CA PHE A 85 0.85 10.59 -4.25
C PHE A 85 1.65 10.13 -5.48
N GLY A 86 1.00 9.42 -6.35
CA GLY A 86 1.48 8.96 -7.64
C GLY A 86 0.32 8.50 -8.51
N PRO A 87 0.55 8.22 -9.81
CA PRO A 87 -0.50 7.79 -10.72
C PRO A 87 -1.07 6.42 -10.32
N VAL A 88 -2.34 6.20 -10.65
CA VAL A 88 -2.99 4.89 -10.59
C VAL A 88 -3.62 4.58 -11.93
N GLU A 89 -3.55 3.32 -12.36
CA GLU A 89 -4.36 2.82 -13.48
C GLU A 89 -5.65 2.25 -12.92
N VAL A 90 -6.79 2.69 -13.42
CA VAL A 90 -8.12 2.27 -12.97
C VAL A 90 -8.89 1.69 -14.16
N GLU A 91 -9.35 0.47 -14.03
CA GLU A 91 -10.28 -0.15 -14.99
C GLU A 91 -11.69 -0.03 -14.45
N VAL A 92 -12.59 0.53 -15.27
CA VAL A 92 -14.01 0.66 -14.94
C VAL A 92 -14.80 -0.21 -15.90
N ALA A 93 -15.80 -0.93 -15.39
CA ALA A 93 -16.70 -1.79 -16.17
C ALA A 93 -18.14 -1.69 -15.63
N PHE A 94 -19.11 -2.04 -16.46
CA PHE A 94 -20.45 -2.33 -15.97
C PHE A 94 -20.45 -3.67 -15.22
N SER A 95 -21.03 -3.71 -14.04
CA SER A 95 -21.44 -4.94 -13.36
C SER A 95 -22.91 -5.28 -13.63
N GLU A 96 -23.75 -4.25 -13.89
CA GLU A 96 -25.12 -4.38 -14.41
C GLU A 96 -25.32 -3.32 -15.51
N GLN A 97 -26.01 -3.70 -16.60
CA GLN A 97 -26.24 -2.82 -17.75
C GLN A 97 -27.61 -3.16 -18.39
N ASP A 98 -28.52 -2.21 -18.39
CA ASP A 98 -29.84 -2.32 -19.00
C ASP A 98 -30.20 -0.98 -19.64
N ASN A 99 -30.38 -0.95 -20.96
CA ASN A 99 -30.66 0.23 -21.77
C ASN A 99 -29.73 1.42 -21.51
N VAL A 100 -28.43 1.19 -21.26
CA VAL A 100 -27.43 2.24 -20.98
C VAL A 100 -26.15 2.02 -21.77
N GLN A 101 -25.51 3.10 -22.18
CA GLN A 101 -24.19 3.10 -22.79
C GLN A 101 -23.28 4.14 -22.13
N ALA A 102 -21.98 3.86 -22.18
CA ALA A 102 -20.95 4.79 -21.71
C ALA A 102 -20.25 5.47 -22.91
N LYS A 103 -19.88 6.74 -22.74
CA LYS A 103 -19.05 7.49 -23.69
C LYS A 103 -17.85 8.10 -22.94
N PRO A 104 -16.62 7.64 -23.20
CA PRO A 104 -16.21 6.53 -24.05
C PRO A 104 -16.72 5.16 -23.51
N ALA A 105 -16.81 4.15 -24.40
CA ALA A 105 -17.33 2.83 -24.06
C ALA A 105 -16.54 2.15 -22.95
N LEU A 106 -17.24 1.39 -22.09
CA LEU A 106 -16.71 0.53 -21.04
C LEU A 106 -16.80 -0.97 -21.49
N PRO A 107 -15.88 -1.86 -21.01
CA PRO A 107 -14.83 -1.60 -20.01
C PRO A 107 -13.69 -0.75 -20.57
N ARG A 108 -13.10 0.11 -19.71
CA ARG A 108 -12.00 0.99 -20.11
C ARG A 108 -11.03 1.22 -18.96
N LYS A 109 -9.76 1.38 -19.32
CA LYS A 109 -8.68 1.74 -18.39
C LYS A 109 -8.38 3.23 -18.50
N PHE A 110 -8.14 3.86 -17.35
CA PHE A 110 -7.79 5.26 -17.22
C PHE A 110 -6.56 5.39 -16.32
N VAL A 111 -5.62 6.25 -16.67
CA VAL A 111 -4.53 6.65 -15.78
C VAL A 111 -4.94 7.94 -15.08
N VAL A 112 -4.95 7.90 -13.76
CA VAL A 112 -5.42 9.02 -12.93
C VAL A 112 -4.29 9.49 -12.03
N GLN A 113 -3.91 10.77 -12.22
CA GLN A 113 -2.93 11.44 -11.38
C GLN A 113 -3.48 11.70 -9.98
N PRO A 114 -2.65 12.04 -8.97
CA PRO A 114 -3.09 12.43 -7.64
C PRO A 114 -4.17 13.51 -7.67
N GLY A 115 -5.21 13.36 -6.83
CA GLY A 115 -6.34 14.27 -6.74
C GLY A 115 -7.60 13.76 -7.45
N VAL A 116 -8.43 14.68 -7.94
CA VAL A 116 -9.69 14.36 -8.65
C VAL A 116 -9.50 14.55 -10.14
N SER A 117 -9.82 13.52 -10.92
CA SER A 117 -9.76 13.61 -12.39
C SER A 117 -10.78 14.61 -12.95
N LYS A 118 -10.59 15.03 -14.20
CA LYS A 118 -11.71 15.55 -15.01
C LYS A 118 -12.72 14.42 -15.24
N PRO A 119 -13.96 14.71 -15.71
CA PRO A 119 -14.88 13.67 -16.13
C PRO A 119 -14.22 12.73 -17.15
N LEU A 120 -14.25 11.43 -16.86
CA LEU A 120 -13.58 10.40 -17.65
C LEU A 120 -14.52 9.74 -18.64
N PHE A 121 -15.78 9.61 -18.27
CA PHE A 121 -16.85 9.07 -19.12
C PHE A 121 -18.20 9.56 -18.60
N GLY A 122 -19.18 9.57 -19.51
CA GLY A 122 -20.58 9.83 -19.19
C GLY A 122 -21.45 8.63 -19.54
N LEU A 123 -22.65 8.57 -18.97
CA LEU A 123 -23.66 7.57 -19.30
C LEU A 123 -24.89 8.21 -19.94
N GLY A 124 -25.54 7.45 -20.82
CA GLY A 124 -26.81 7.83 -21.42
C GLY A 124 -27.61 6.61 -21.83
N ALA A 125 -28.93 6.78 -21.96
CA ALA A 125 -29.82 5.73 -22.47
C ALA A 125 -29.45 5.35 -23.92
N ILE A 126 -29.61 4.09 -24.29
CA ILE A 126 -29.54 3.62 -25.67
C ILE A 126 -30.83 4.00 -26.40
N ASP A 127 -31.97 3.69 -25.78
CA ASP A 127 -33.31 4.14 -26.19
C ASP A 127 -33.85 5.14 -25.16
N GLU A 128 -34.01 6.40 -25.60
CA GLU A 128 -34.42 7.52 -24.73
C GLU A 128 -35.89 7.39 -24.23
N PHE A 129 -36.70 6.55 -24.86
CA PHE A 129 -38.09 6.32 -24.49
C PHE A 129 -38.26 5.22 -23.45
N GLN A 130 -37.19 4.51 -23.10
CA GLN A 130 -37.18 3.46 -22.10
C GLN A 130 -36.41 3.83 -20.85
N GLY A 131 -36.80 3.28 -19.70
CA GLY A 131 -36.04 3.37 -18.47
C GLY A 131 -34.70 2.65 -18.63
N TRP A 132 -33.68 3.08 -17.89
CA TRP A 132 -32.36 2.50 -17.90
C TRP A 132 -31.82 2.28 -16.50
N ARG A 133 -30.95 1.28 -16.34
CA ARG A 133 -30.37 0.89 -15.06
C ARG A 133 -28.93 0.44 -15.27
N TYR A 134 -28.08 0.71 -14.27
CA TYR A 134 -26.69 0.31 -14.29
C TYR A 134 -26.13 0.10 -12.89
N ALA A 135 -25.07 -0.71 -12.81
CA ALA A 135 -24.10 -0.71 -11.72
C ALA A 135 -22.71 -0.72 -12.32
N LEU A 136 -21.79 -0.01 -11.67
CA LEU A 136 -20.39 0.08 -12.08
C LEU A 136 -19.50 -0.62 -11.07
N SER A 137 -18.51 -1.32 -11.57
CA SER A 137 -17.40 -1.87 -10.81
C SER A 137 -16.10 -1.24 -11.27
N TYR A 138 -15.12 -1.15 -10.37
CA TYR A 138 -13.76 -0.74 -10.73
C TYR A 138 -12.72 -1.50 -9.92
N ARG A 139 -11.54 -1.61 -10.49
CA ARG A 139 -10.32 -2.10 -9.86
C ARG A 139 -9.17 -1.18 -10.24
N TYR A 140 -8.11 -1.15 -9.46
CA TYR A 140 -6.97 -0.29 -9.76
C TYR A 140 -5.64 -0.97 -9.45
N SER A 141 -4.58 -0.43 -10.07
CA SER A 141 -3.18 -0.76 -9.82
C SER A 141 -2.38 0.52 -9.62
N LEU A 142 -1.38 0.49 -8.74
CA LEU A 142 -0.49 1.64 -8.53
C LEU A 142 0.45 1.81 -9.73
N GLY A 143 0.83 3.05 -10.01
CA GLY A 143 1.82 3.38 -11.02
C GLY A 143 1.26 3.57 -12.43
N GLU A 144 2.09 4.14 -13.28
CA GLU A 144 1.84 4.37 -14.70
C GLU A 144 2.12 3.09 -15.49
N PRO A 145 1.16 2.54 -16.29
CA PRO A 145 1.37 1.29 -17.03
C PRO A 145 2.40 1.41 -18.17
N THR A 146 2.74 2.64 -18.55
CA THR A 146 3.80 2.93 -19.55
C THR A 146 5.17 3.13 -18.92
N ALA A 147 5.29 3.17 -17.61
CA ALA A 147 6.55 3.31 -16.91
C ALA A 147 7.56 2.24 -17.34
N ARG A 148 8.81 2.62 -17.45
CA ARG A 148 9.90 1.71 -17.79
C ARG A 148 10.99 1.85 -16.74
N HIS A 149 11.19 0.78 -15.98
CA HIS A 149 12.28 0.74 -15.02
C HIS A 149 13.61 1.00 -15.73
N ASN A 150 14.35 2.01 -15.25
CA ASN A 150 15.70 2.25 -15.72
C ASN A 150 16.65 1.19 -15.17
N THR A 151 17.06 0.25 -16.02
CA THR A 151 17.97 -0.85 -15.63
C THR A 151 19.36 -0.39 -15.18
N GLN A 152 19.70 0.88 -15.41
CA GLN A 152 20.93 1.53 -14.93
C GLN A 152 20.70 2.32 -13.64
N ALA A 153 19.46 2.32 -13.10
CA ALA A 153 19.18 2.99 -11.85
C ALA A 153 20.01 2.40 -10.70
N ILE A 154 20.59 3.29 -9.91
CA ILE A 154 21.42 2.92 -8.76
C ILE A 154 20.52 2.85 -7.54
N TYR A 155 20.54 1.72 -6.85
CA TYR A 155 19.97 1.53 -5.52
C TYR A 155 21.10 1.30 -4.54
N ILE A 156 21.04 1.97 -3.39
CA ILE A 156 21.96 1.70 -2.28
C ILE A 156 21.32 0.72 -1.29
N PRO A 157 22.09 -0.03 -0.49
CA PRO A 157 21.55 -0.82 0.61
C PRO A 157 20.66 0.04 1.52
N PRO A 158 19.40 -0.38 1.82
CA PRO A 158 18.39 0.47 2.45
C PRO A 158 18.53 0.54 3.98
N PHE A 159 19.74 0.82 4.48
CA PHE A 159 20.03 0.93 5.91
C PHE A 159 21.26 1.80 6.18
N ALA A 160 21.49 2.15 7.44
CA ALA A 160 22.55 3.07 7.86
C ALA A 160 23.94 2.61 7.39
N SER A 161 24.80 3.56 7.00
CA SER A 161 26.13 3.32 6.42
C SER A 161 27.09 2.49 7.30
N TYR A 162 26.95 2.62 8.63
CA TYR A 162 27.78 1.89 9.62
C TYR A 162 27.28 0.48 9.94
N LYS A 163 26.21 0.01 9.28
CA LYS A 163 25.59 -1.31 9.49
C LYS A 163 25.95 -2.29 8.38
N LYS A 164 25.78 -3.58 8.69
CA LYS A 164 25.94 -4.67 7.76
C LYS A 164 24.86 -5.71 8.04
N PHE A 165 24.12 -6.13 6.99
CA PHE A 165 23.08 -7.12 7.12
C PHE A 165 23.21 -8.21 6.04
N GLN A 166 22.75 -9.40 6.38
CA GLN A 166 22.75 -10.53 5.45
C GLN A 166 21.42 -10.56 4.69
N ILE A 167 21.49 -10.88 3.39
CA ILE A 167 20.33 -11.22 2.57
C ILE A 167 19.87 -12.64 2.97
N SER A 168 18.74 -12.74 3.63
CA SER A 168 18.14 -14.03 4.01
C SER A 168 17.42 -14.69 2.85
N GLN A 169 16.75 -13.89 1.99
CA GLN A 169 16.10 -14.35 0.78
C GLN A 169 16.34 -13.34 -0.35
N ALA A 170 16.59 -13.82 -1.57
CA ALA A 170 16.83 -13.00 -2.75
C ALA A 170 15.80 -13.30 -3.85
N PHE A 171 16.11 -12.90 -5.08
CA PHE A 171 15.27 -13.12 -6.26
C PHE A 171 14.90 -14.59 -6.43
N ASN A 172 13.62 -14.85 -6.74
CA ASN A 172 13.04 -16.18 -6.85
C ASN A 172 13.14 -17.03 -5.57
N GLY A 173 13.23 -16.40 -4.41
CA GLY A 173 13.28 -17.08 -3.12
C GLY A 173 12.02 -17.93 -2.89
N PRO A 174 12.15 -19.20 -2.49
CA PRO A 174 11.04 -20.15 -2.51
C PRO A 174 9.99 -19.92 -1.42
N PHE A 175 10.31 -19.16 -0.38
CA PHE A 175 9.38 -18.98 0.74
C PHE A 175 8.26 -17.96 0.41
N SER A 176 8.62 -16.75 -0.08
CA SER A 176 7.66 -15.67 -0.31
C SER A 176 7.85 -14.94 -1.65
N HIS A 177 8.98 -15.13 -2.35
CA HIS A 177 9.27 -14.47 -3.63
C HIS A 177 8.84 -15.31 -4.83
N THR A 178 7.59 -15.78 -4.80
CA THR A 178 7.02 -16.73 -5.79
C THR A 178 5.97 -16.13 -6.70
N ASP A 179 5.42 -14.97 -6.37
CA ASP A 179 4.46 -14.23 -7.20
C ASP A 179 5.16 -13.09 -7.97
N GLU A 180 4.50 -12.58 -9.00
CA GLU A 180 5.08 -11.56 -9.89
C GLU A 180 5.44 -10.25 -9.15
N GLN A 181 4.73 -9.91 -8.06
CA GLN A 181 5.01 -8.70 -7.27
C GLN A 181 6.29 -8.81 -6.43
N ASN A 182 6.68 -10.04 -6.08
CA ASN A 182 7.77 -10.31 -5.14
C ASN A 182 8.92 -11.12 -5.74
N LYS A 183 8.79 -11.62 -6.96
CA LYS A 183 9.78 -12.47 -7.65
C LYS A 183 11.22 -11.92 -7.59
N TYR A 184 11.36 -10.61 -7.69
CA TYR A 184 12.64 -9.90 -7.60
C TYR A 184 12.77 -9.11 -6.30
N ALA A 185 12.15 -9.55 -5.22
CA ALA A 185 12.32 -8.97 -3.91
C ALA A 185 13.58 -9.51 -3.20
N VAL A 186 13.98 -8.81 -2.14
CA VAL A 186 15.09 -9.15 -1.26
C VAL A 186 14.64 -8.98 0.19
N ASP A 187 14.90 -9.98 1.02
CA ASP A 187 14.72 -9.92 2.46
C ASP A 187 16.08 -9.75 3.14
N LEU A 188 16.21 -8.68 3.91
CA LEU A 188 17.39 -8.37 4.70
C LEU A 188 17.13 -8.75 6.15
N ALA A 189 17.92 -9.68 6.71
CA ALA A 189 17.85 -10.09 8.11
C ALA A 189 18.23 -8.93 9.03
N MET A 190 17.25 -8.11 9.38
CA MET A 190 17.42 -6.90 10.19
C MET A 190 16.65 -7.07 11.50
N PRO A 191 17.32 -6.97 12.68
CA PRO A 191 16.65 -6.90 13.96
C PRO A 191 15.58 -5.80 13.99
N GLU A 192 14.49 -6.02 14.72
CA GLU A 192 13.48 -4.98 14.92
C GLU A 192 14.12 -3.69 15.45
N GLY A 193 13.65 -2.54 14.94
CA GLY A 193 14.17 -1.22 15.31
C GLY A 193 15.45 -0.81 14.59
N SER A 194 15.96 -1.60 13.62
CA SER A 194 17.06 -1.16 12.76
C SER A 194 16.59 -0.04 11.82
N GLU A 195 17.43 0.97 11.59
CA GLU A 195 17.13 2.07 10.69
C GLU A 195 16.93 1.59 9.25
N VAL A 196 15.84 2.02 8.62
CA VAL A 196 15.53 1.79 7.22
C VAL A 196 15.67 3.10 6.45
N HIS A 197 16.55 3.09 5.44
CA HIS A 197 16.89 4.26 4.63
C HIS A 197 16.38 4.09 3.19
N ALA A 198 16.12 5.21 2.51
CA ALA A 198 15.70 5.19 1.12
C ALA A 198 16.84 4.73 0.20
N ALA A 199 16.64 3.64 -0.52
CA ALA A 199 17.61 3.09 -1.48
C ALA A 199 17.82 3.98 -2.72
N ARG A 200 16.82 4.80 -3.07
CA ARG A 200 16.82 5.75 -4.20
C ARG A 200 15.88 6.91 -3.88
N ALA A 201 16.18 8.08 -4.41
CA ALA A 201 15.32 9.27 -4.26
C ALA A 201 13.96 9.10 -4.94
N GLY A 202 12.94 9.80 -4.44
CA GLY A 202 11.59 9.76 -5.00
C GLY A 202 10.56 10.52 -4.17
N VAL A 203 9.29 10.14 -4.33
CA VAL A 203 8.16 10.66 -3.55
C VAL A 203 7.49 9.51 -2.81
N VAL A 204 7.19 9.68 -1.54
CA VAL A 204 6.41 8.70 -0.78
C VAL A 204 4.99 8.64 -1.37
N MET A 205 4.75 7.63 -2.19
CA MET A 205 3.46 7.42 -2.86
C MET A 205 2.38 6.94 -1.90
N SER A 206 2.75 6.05 -0.98
CA SER A 206 1.87 5.51 0.05
C SER A 206 2.63 5.13 1.31
N LEU A 207 1.91 5.13 2.43
CA LEU A 207 2.40 4.75 3.75
C LEU A 207 1.30 3.97 4.48
N GLU A 208 1.64 2.77 4.97
CA GLU A 208 0.89 2.01 5.96
C GLU A 208 1.75 1.87 7.23
N ASN A 209 1.21 2.27 8.39
CA ASN A 209 2.01 2.40 9.62
C ASN A 209 1.24 2.04 10.90
N ASP A 210 0.11 1.34 10.77
CA ASP A 210 -0.83 1.07 11.86
C ASP A 210 -1.06 -0.43 12.15
N TYR A 211 -0.39 -1.31 11.42
CA TYR A 211 -0.38 -2.74 11.71
C TYR A 211 0.65 -3.06 12.79
N PHE A 212 0.25 -3.86 13.79
CA PHE A 212 1.11 -4.20 14.94
C PHE A 212 1.31 -5.71 15.14
N LYS A 213 0.74 -6.54 14.25
CA LYS A 213 0.86 -8.00 14.29
C LYS A 213 1.50 -8.52 13.02
N GLY A 214 2.20 -9.66 13.17
CA GLY A 214 2.73 -10.44 12.07
C GLY A 214 2.70 -11.93 12.41
N GLY A 215 2.97 -12.76 11.43
CA GLY A 215 3.03 -14.21 11.57
C GLY A 215 2.97 -14.93 10.23
N ILE A 216 3.02 -16.26 10.26
CA ILE A 216 3.10 -17.13 9.08
C ILE A 216 1.73 -17.53 8.50
N ASP A 217 0.63 -17.05 9.07
CA ASP A 217 -0.70 -17.23 8.48
C ASP A 217 -0.89 -16.25 7.32
N LYS A 218 -0.70 -16.74 6.09
CA LYS A 218 -0.80 -15.93 4.88
C LYS A 218 -2.19 -15.32 4.69
N GLN A 219 -3.26 -16.02 5.05
CA GLN A 219 -4.62 -15.51 4.91
C GLN A 219 -4.88 -14.36 5.88
N ALA A 220 -4.36 -14.46 7.10
CA ALA A 220 -4.54 -13.43 8.13
C ALA A 220 -3.65 -12.19 7.92
N TYR A 221 -2.45 -12.34 7.31
CA TYR A 221 -1.41 -11.30 7.37
C TYR A 221 -0.91 -10.79 6.03
N LYS A 222 -1.25 -11.40 4.87
CA LYS A 222 -0.69 -11.04 3.55
C LYS A 222 -0.77 -9.53 3.23
N GLU A 223 -1.87 -8.87 3.62
CA GLU A 223 -2.13 -7.46 3.30
C GLU A 223 -2.06 -6.54 4.53
N ARG A 224 -1.42 -6.98 5.60
CA ARG A 224 -1.38 -6.27 6.89
C ARG A 224 0.04 -5.94 7.35
N ALA A 225 0.95 -5.73 6.41
CA ALA A 225 2.28 -5.27 6.70
C ALA A 225 2.35 -3.74 6.69
N ASN A 226 3.06 -3.15 7.66
CA ASN A 226 3.46 -1.76 7.53
C ASN A 226 4.44 -1.63 6.38
N SER A 227 4.24 -0.61 5.55
CA SER A 227 5.03 -0.42 4.34
C SER A 227 5.11 1.03 3.90
N ILE A 228 6.19 1.35 3.22
CA ILE A 228 6.38 2.61 2.49
C ILE A 228 6.61 2.25 1.03
N THR A 229 5.88 2.92 0.14
CA THR A 229 6.12 2.85 -1.31
C THR A 229 6.67 4.18 -1.78
N ILE A 230 7.86 4.18 -2.39
CA ILE A 230 8.50 5.38 -2.96
C ILE A 230 8.44 5.29 -4.48
N LEU A 231 7.78 6.27 -5.10
CA LEU A 231 7.71 6.44 -6.55
C LEU A 231 8.97 7.18 -7.03
N HIS A 232 9.69 6.60 -7.97
CA HIS A 232 10.88 7.17 -8.60
C HIS A 232 10.56 7.95 -9.88
N ASP A 233 11.54 8.67 -10.40
CA ASP A 233 11.43 9.52 -11.60
C ASP A 233 11.17 8.73 -12.90
N ASP A 234 11.57 7.44 -12.96
CA ASP A 234 11.30 6.53 -14.08
C ASP A 234 9.95 5.81 -13.98
N GLY A 235 9.14 6.14 -12.96
CA GLY A 235 7.84 5.53 -12.68
C GLY A 235 7.89 4.17 -12.00
N SER A 236 9.09 3.63 -11.71
CA SER A 236 9.23 2.47 -10.84
C SER A 236 8.96 2.84 -9.38
N MET A 237 8.58 1.85 -8.58
CA MET A 237 8.22 2.03 -7.18
C MET A 237 9.04 1.10 -6.30
N ALA A 238 9.77 1.64 -5.33
CA ALA A 238 10.42 0.84 -4.29
C ALA A 238 9.46 0.62 -3.12
N VAL A 239 9.31 -0.64 -2.73
CA VAL A 239 8.49 -1.08 -1.59
C VAL A 239 9.40 -1.50 -0.45
N TYR A 240 9.17 -0.95 0.73
CA TYR A 240 9.83 -1.28 2.00
C TYR A 240 8.75 -1.83 2.93
N ALA A 241 8.77 -3.11 3.25
CA ALA A 241 7.71 -3.73 4.03
C ALA A 241 8.21 -4.41 5.32
N HIS A 242 7.24 -4.87 6.13
CA HIS A 242 7.41 -5.43 7.48
C HIS A 242 7.97 -4.43 8.49
N LEU A 243 7.70 -3.14 8.27
CA LEU A 243 8.18 -2.05 9.10
C LEU A 243 7.55 -2.07 10.50
N GLN A 244 8.24 -1.45 11.46
CA GLN A 244 7.76 -1.32 12.82
C GLN A 244 6.57 -0.35 12.88
N VAL A 245 5.57 -0.69 13.69
CA VAL A 245 4.36 0.14 13.85
C VAL A 245 4.71 1.51 14.42
N ASP A 246 4.05 2.55 13.91
CA ASP A 246 4.17 3.95 14.38
C ASP A 246 5.62 4.49 14.40
N ARG A 247 6.49 3.96 13.51
CA ARG A 247 7.90 4.35 13.44
C ARG A 247 8.32 4.89 12.06
N ALA A 248 7.36 5.25 11.21
CA ALA A 248 7.66 5.98 9.98
C ALA A 248 8.19 7.39 10.33
N GLN A 249 9.25 7.81 9.63
CA GLN A 249 9.89 9.13 9.77
C GLN A 249 9.50 10.05 8.61
N VAL A 250 8.58 9.61 7.78
CA VAL A 250 8.10 10.28 6.58
C VAL A 250 6.58 10.24 6.51
N TYR A 251 6.01 11.04 5.63
CA TYR A 251 4.56 11.07 5.35
C TYR A 251 4.30 10.94 3.84
N ALA A 252 3.11 10.50 3.48
CA ALA A 252 2.71 10.38 2.07
C ALA A 252 2.75 11.75 1.38
N GLY A 253 3.36 11.83 0.20
CA GLY A 253 3.63 13.05 -0.56
C GLY A 253 5.01 13.69 -0.25
N MET A 254 5.74 13.24 0.75
CA MET A 254 7.07 13.77 1.05
C MET A 254 8.07 13.38 -0.05
N ARG A 255 8.91 14.35 -0.48
CA ARG A 255 10.08 14.08 -1.33
C ARG A 255 11.21 13.53 -0.49
N ILE A 256 11.84 12.47 -0.95
CA ILE A 256 12.85 11.70 -0.24
C ILE A 256 14.15 11.73 -1.04
N GLY A 257 15.25 12.06 -0.35
CA GLY A 257 16.61 11.88 -0.86
C GLY A 257 17.09 10.44 -0.71
N VAL A 258 18.07 10.05 -1.54
CA VAL A 258 18.79 8.77 -1.36
C VAL A 258 19.48 8.75 0.02
N GLY A 259 19.46 7.62 0.71
CA GLY A 259 20.06 7.46 2.05
C GLY A 259 19.28 8.12 3.20
N GLN A 260 18.16 8.80 2.93
CA GLN A 260 17.33 9.41 3.97
C GLN A 260 16.69 8.34 4.85
N LEU A 261 16.70 8.52 6.18
CA LEU A 261 15.97 7.69 7.13
C LEU A 261 14.46 7.81 6.87
N ILE A 262 13.78 6.67 6.65
CA ILE A 262 12.34 6.65 6.34
C ILE A 262 11.51 5.91 7.37
N ALA A 263 12.07 4.90 8.03
CA ALA A 263 11.36 4.08 9.03
C ALA A 263 12.35 3.24 9.86
N TYR A 264 11.79 2.30 10.60
CA TYR A 264 12.55 1.25 11.31
C TYR A 264 12.00 -0.12 10.94
N SER A 265 12.90 -1.12 10.81
CA SER A 265 12.52 -2.51 10.56
C SER A 265 11.68 -3.08 11.69
N GLY A 266 10.78 -4.00 11.34
CA GLY A 266 9.87 -4.66 12.27
C GLY A 266 9.64 -6.11 11.91
N ASN A 267 8.45 -6.61 12.26
CA ASN A 267 8.00 -7.96 11.97
C ASN A 267 6.48 -8.01 11.74
N THR A 268 5.93 -6.97 11.08
CA THR A 268 4.49 -6.86 10.83
C THR A 268 4.08 -7.55 9.53
N GLY A 269 2.84 -8.06 9.47
CA GLY A 269 2.32 -8.74 8.28
C GLY A 269 2.74 -10.21 8.15
N PHE A 270 2.72 -10.75 6.93
CA PHE A 270 3.14 -12.13 6.66
C PHE A 270 4.66 -12.24 6.73
N SER A 271 5.16 -12.68 7.88
CA SER A 271 6.58 -12.74 8.20
C SER A 271 6.89 -13.88 9.15
N SER A 272 8.00 -14.58 8.94
CA SER A 272 8.52 -15.65 9.81
C SER A 272 9.49 -15.16 10.89
N GLY A 273 9.92 -13.88 10.82
CA GLY A 273 10.86 -13.27 11.76
C GLY A 273 11.27 -11.88 11.32
N PRO A 274 11.95 -11.10 12.18
CA PRO A 274 12.36 -9.72 11.89
C PRO A 274 13.21 -9.60 10.63
N HIS A 275 12.76 -8.81 9.65
CA HIS A 275 13.49 -8.51 8.43
C HIS A 275 12.92 -7.27 7.74
N LEU A 276 13.65 -6.72 6.80
CA LEU A 276 13.15 -5.76 5.83
C LEU A 276 12.92 -6.48 4.50
N HIS A 277 11.70 -6.49 4.01
CA HIS A 277 11.38 -6.85 2.63
C HIS A 277 11.52 -5.63 1.74
N PHE A 278 12.32 -5.76 0.67
CA PHE A 278 12.57 -4.70 -0.30
C PHE A 278 12.33 -5.20 -1.73
N ALA A 279 11.50 -4.50 -2.50
CA ALA A 279 11.24 -4.82 -3.90
C ALA A 279 11.15 -3.53 -4.73
N VAL A 280 11.51 -3.63 -6.01
CA VAL A 280 11.24 -2.58 -7.01
C VAL A 280 10.16 -3.11 -7.95
N GLN A 281 9.09 -2.34 -8.11
CA GLN A 281 7.91 -2.75 -8.86
C GLN A 281 7.55 -1.73 -9.95
N VAL A 282 6.87 -2.20 -10.99
CA VAL A 282 6.22 -1.37 -12.03
C VAL A 282 4.81 -1.89 -12.29
N ASN A 283 3.95 -1.04 -12.83
CA ASN A 283 2.64 -1.45 -13.35
C ASN A 283 2.79 -1.96 -14.79
N GLN A 284 2.36 -3.20 -15.06
CA GLN A 284 2.31 -3.78 -16.40
C GLN A 284 0.85 -3.96 -16.89
N GLY A 285 0.03 -2.91 -16.77
CA GLY A 285 -1.35 -2.94 -17.21
C GLY A 285 -2.28 -3.66 -16.22
N MET A 286 -2.65 -2.99 -15.14
CA MET A 286 -3.49 -3.49 -14.03
C MET A 286 -2.84 -4.58 -13.19
N SER A 287 -1.54 -4.79 -13.32
CA SER A 287 -0.78 -5.77 -12.55
C SER A 287 0.55 -5.18 -12.10
N LEU A 288 0.82 -5.21 -10.81
CA LEU A 288 2.13 -4.89 -10.28
C LEU A 288 3.06 -6.09 -10.47
N VAL A 289 4.22 -5.83 -11.03
CA VAL A 289 5.28 -6.82 -11.16
C VAL A 289 6.58 -6.26 -10.60
N SER A 290 7.35 -7.09 -9.91
CA SER A 290 8.71 -6.72 -9.50
C SER A 290 9.67 -6.78 -10.67
N VAL A 291 10.69 -5.94 -10.63
CA VAL A 291 11.75 -5.88 -11.64
C VAL A 291 13.11 -6.10 -10.99
N PRO A 292 14.06 -6.76 -11.70
CA PRO A 292 15.40 -6.96 -11.17
C PRO A 292 16.12 -5.62 -11.01
N PHE A 293 16.90 -5.49 -9.93
CA PHE A 293 17.70 -4.31 -9.62
C PHE A 293 19.07 -4.74 -9.08
N LYS A 294 19.97 -3.76 -8.91
CA LYS A 294 21.31 -3.96 -8.35
C LYS A 294 21.54 -2.98 -7.21
N PHE A 295 22.25 -3.43 -6.18
CA PHE A 295 22.79 -2.52 -5.16
C PHE A 295 24.19 -2.04 -5.55
N SER A 296 24.48 -0.76 -5.26
CA SER A 296 25.81 -0.19 -5.32
C SER A 296 26.52 -0.35 -3.99
N ASP A 297 27.80 -0.69 -4.01
CA ASP A 297 28.67 -0.51 -2.85
C ASP A 297 29.35 0.88 -2.84
N ASN A 298 30.12 1.18 -1.80
CA ASN A 298 30.84 2.45 -1.65
C ASN A 298 31.93 2.70 -2.69
N GLN A 299 32.30 1.70 -3.50
CA GLN A 299 33.21 1.83 -4.62
C GLN A 299 32.47 2.00 -5.96
N GLY A 300 31.15 2.12 -5.93
CA GLY A 300 30.31 2.23 -7.13
C GLY A 300 30.10 0.92 -7.88
N LYS A 301 30.53 -0.22 -7.33
CA LYS A 301 30.34 -1.53 -7.95
C LYS A 301 28.89 -1.98 -7.77
N LEU A 302 28.24 -2.24 -8.89
CA LEU A 302 26.87 -2.75 -8.92
C LEU A 302 26.85 -4.27 -8.80
N SER A 303 26.07 -4.81 -7.88
CA SER A 303 25.90 -6.25 -7.68
C SER A 303 24.44 -6.64 -7.58
N GLN A 304 24.07 -7.74 -8.25
CA GLN A 304 22.76 -8.36 -8.08
C GLN A 304 22.71 -9.03 -6.70
N PRO A 305 21.63 -8.83 -5.93
CA PRO A 305 21.46 -9.47 -4.62
C PRO A 305 21.45 -11.00 -4.70
N LYS A 306 22.13 -11.66 -3.76
CA LYS A 306 22.19 -13.13 -3.64
C LYS A 306 21.90 -13.54 -2.20
N ALA A 307 21.13 -14.62 -1.99
CA ALA A 307 20.91 -15.18 -0.67
C ALA A 307 22.23 -15.55 -0.01
N GLY A 308 22.36 -15.29 1.29
CA GLY A 308 23.59 -15.49 2.06
C GLY A 308 24.63 -14.35 1.93
N GLN A 309 24.46 -13.45 0.95
CA GLN A 309 25.35 -12.30 0.77
C GLN A 309 25.22 -11.31 1.93
N TRP A 310 26.36 -10.79 2.40
CA TRP A 310 26.40 -9.65 3.33
C TRP A 310 26.49 -8.34 2.55
N LEU A 311 25.58 -7.41 2.86
CA LEU A 311 25.62 -6.04 2.35
C LEU A 311 26.14 -5.11 3.45
N SER A 312 27.05 -4.22 3.10
CA SER A 312 27.46 -3.09 3.94
C SER A 312 26.65 -1.86 3.57
N GLY A 313 26.32 -1.02 4.55
CA GLY A 313 25.63 0.23 4.31
C GLY A 313 26.43 1.17 3.40
N PHE A 314 25.73 2.06 2.74
CA PHE A 314 26.30 3.01 1.78
C PHE A 314 26.48 4.39 2.42
N ASP A 315 27.63 5.00 2.24
CA ASP A 315 27.92 6.35 2.71
C ASP A 315 27.55 7.37 1.61
N VAL A 316 26.44 8.09 1.83
CA VAL A 316 25.96 9.11 0.88
C VAL A 316 26.72 10.43 0.94
N SER A 317 27.67 10.58 1.87
CA SER A 317 28.50 11.78 2.01
C SER A 317 29.74 11.77 1.11
N GLN A 318 30.02 10.64 0.45
CA GLN A 318 31.08 10.47 -0.53
C GLN A 318 30.54 10.70 -1.96
#